data_5b1bbcdfcf76d24b04e0ce823432b3d6
#
_entry.id   5b1bbcdfcf76d24b04e0ce823432b3d6
#
_cell.length_a   1.000
_cell.length_b   1.000
_cell.length_c   1.000
_cell.angle_alpha   90.00
_cell.angle_beta   90.00
_cell.angle_gamma   90.00
#
_symmetry.space_group_name_H-M   'P 1'
#
loop_
_entity.id
_entity.type
_entity.pdbx_description
1 polymer ?
#
loop_
_entity_poly.entity_id
_entity_poly.type
_entity_poly.pdbx_seq_one_letter_code
_entity_poly.pdbx_strand_id
1 'polypeptide(L)'
;MLIRPAGSEYAAQDVIYKLESNIDDTTGEALGYVMERLLAAGARDVQYSPVYMKKNRPAYLLTVLCLEEDIPALEEIIFAETTTIGIRRVRMERSILKRHIYTIPTSLGDVEVKMCLVPHCNGNEVFEDVEERCYPEYESIKAICKRTGRSYQDVTRQVLRELAENKED
;
A
#
# COMPACT_ATOMS: atom_id res chain seq x y z
N MET A 1 25.44 -1.09 -13.67
CA MET A 1 24.44 -1.51 -14.68
C MET A 1 23.72 -2.71 -14.08
N LEU A 2 22.55 -2.48 -13.45
CA LEU A 2 21.72 -3.55 -12.91
C LEU A 2 21.15 -4.32 -14.10
N ILE A 3 21.59 -5.56 -14.28
CA ILE A 3 21.01 -6.47 -15.26
C ILE A 3 19.62 -6.82 -14.71
N ARG A 4 18.58 -6.24 -15.34
CA ARG A 4 17.21 -6.68 -15.09
C ARG A 4 17.09 -8.10 -15.63
N PRO A 5 16.72 -9.11 -14.83
CA PRO A 5 16.39 -10.40 -15.35
C PRO A 5 15.19 -10.22 -16.29
N ALA A 6 15.37 -10.60 -17.55
CA ALA A 6 14.30 -10.62 -18.53
C ALA A 6 13.21 -11.56 -18.04
N GLY A 7 11.99 -11.03 -17.84
CA GLY A 7 10.77 -11.79 -17.58
C GLY A 7 10.80 -12.65 -16.33
N SER A 8 10.89 -12.03 -15.14
CA SER A 8 10.70 -12.82 -13.93
C SER A 8 9.23 -13.26 -13.86
N GLU A 9 8.98 -14.55 -13.82
CA GLU A 9 7.63 -15.13 -13.60
C GLU A 9 6.99 -14.65 -12.29
N TYR A 10 7.77 -14.02 -11.42
CA TYR A 10 7.44 -13.66 -10.04
C TYR A 10 7.03 -12.20 -9.85
N ALA A 11 7.34 -11.32 -10.81
CA ALA A 11 7.00 -9.91 -10.73
C ALA A 11 6.31 -9.44 -12.01
N ALA A 12 5.24 -8.67 -11.88
CA ALA A 12 4.64 -7.93 -12.97
C ALA A 12 5.25 -6.53 -13.02
N GLN A 13 5.53 -6.03 -14.24
CA GLN A 13 5.78 -4.61 -14.46
C GLN A 13 4.44 -3.91 -14.57
N ASP A 14 4.32 -2.79 -13.90
CA ASP A 14 3.10 -2.01 -13.84
C ASP A 14 3.45 -0.53 -13.91
N VAL A 15 2.48 0.25 -14.33
CA VAL A 15 2.59 1.71 -14.41
C VAL A 15 1.67 2.32 -13.37
N ILE A 16 2.22 3.25 -12.61
CA ILE A 16 1.46 4.02 -11.64
C ILE A 16 1.78 5.50 -11.80
N TYR A 17 0.85 6.36 -11.45
CA TYR A 17 1.06 7.80 -11.45
C TYR A 17 1.17 8.32 -10.03
N LYS A 18 2.04 9.31 -9.86
CA LYS A 18 2.18 10.08 -8.64
C LYS A 18 1.70 11.50 -8.89
N LEU A 19 0.72 11.94 -8.12
CA LEU A 19 0.25 13.32 -8.07
C LEU A 19 0.85 13.97 -6.82
N GLU A 20 1.38 15.19 -6.98
CA GLU A 20 1.99 15.93 -5.87
C GLU A 20 1.50 17.37 -5.83
N SER A 21 1.20 17.85 -4.64
CA SER A 21 0.90 19.26 -4.35
C SER A 21 1.51 19.70 -3.05
N ASN A 22 2.00 20.95 -3.01
CA ASN A 22 2.44 21.58 -1.77
C ASN A 22 1.31 22.45 -1.23
N ILE A 23 0.98 22.30 0.06
CA ILE A 23 -0.14 22.99 0.73
C ILE A 23 0.39 23.62 2.01
N ASP A 24 0.35 24.98 2.11
CA ASP A 24 0.94 25.75 3.22
C ASP A 24 -0.09 26.49 4.09
N ASP A 25 -1.38 26.30 3.84
CA ASP A 25 -2.47 27.06 4.45
C ASP A 25 -3.73 26.24 4.78
N THR A 26 -3.54 24.97 5.18
CA THR A 26 -4.65 24.08 5.55
C THR A 26 -4.46 23.47 6.94
N THR A 27 -5.55 22.98 7.53
CA THR A 27 -5.52 22.29 8.83
C THR A 27 -5.29 20.77 8.67
N GLY A 28 -4.79 20.15 9.74
CA GLY A 28 -4.65 18.70 9.77
C GLY A 28 -5.97 17.95 9.62
N GLU A 29 -7.08 18.51 10.14
CA GLU A 29 -8.42 17.94 10.01
C GLU A 29 -8.89 17.93 8.54
N ALA A 30 -8.69 19.06 7.84
CA ALA A 30 -9.00 19.15 6.41
C ALA A 30 -8.18 18.15 5.59
N LEU A 31 -6.89 18.00 5.88
CA LEU A 31 -6.02 17.01 5.24
C LEU A 31 -6.49 15.57 5.50
N GLY A 32 -6.95 15.26 6.72
CA GLY A 32 -7.54 13.97 7.05
C GLY A 32 -8.76 13.66 6.19
N TYR A 33 -9.67 14.62 6.06
CA TYR A 33 -10.85 14.49 5.22
C TYR A 33 -10.52 14.30 3.73
N VAL A 34 -9.56 15.06 3.21
CA VAL A 34 -9.07 14.91 1.83
C VAL A 34 -8.50 13.51 1.59
N MET A 35 -7.72 12.98 2.54
CA MET A 35 -7.17 11.63 2.45
C MET A 35 -8.28 10.56 2.33
N GLU A 36 -9.30 10.65 3.17
CA GLU A 36 -10.44 9.72 3.13
C GLU A 36 -11.15 9.77 1.78
N ARG A 37 -11.40 10.97 1.25
CA ARG A 37 -12.06 11.16 -0.06
C ARG A 37 -11.23 10.60 -1.20
N LEU A 38 -9.92 10.86 -1.22
CA LEU A 38 -9.01 10.37 -2.24
C LEU A 38 -8.93 8.83 -2.25
N LEU A 39 -8.83 8.21 -1.07
CA LEU A 39 -8.84 6.75 -0.96
C LEU A 39 -10.17 6.15 -1.43
N ALA A 40 -11.30 6.76 -1.08
CA ALA A 40 -12.62 6.35 -1.53
C ALA A 40 -12.82 6.50 -3.06
N ALA A 41 -12.12 7.46 -3.68
CA ALA A 41 -12.16 7.70 -5.12
C ALA A 41 -11.17 6.84 -5.94
N GLY A 42 -10.47 5.89 -5.31
CA GLY A 42 -9.61 4.93 -6.01
C GLY A 42 -8.12 5.18 -5.90
N ALA A 43 -7.67 6.18 -5.12
CA ALA A 43 -6.24 6.34 -4.85
C ALA A 43 -5.66 5.05 -4.25
N ARG A 44 -4.50 4.64 -4.74
CA ARG A 44 -3.79 3.44 -4.26
C ARG A 44 -3.06 3.70 -2.96
N ASP A 45 -2.62 4.94 -2.78
CA ASP A 45 -1.99 5.42 -1.56
C ASP A 45 -2.10 6.94 -1.49
N VAL A 46 -2.23 7.47 -0.27
CA VAL A 46 -2.27 8.91 0.01
C VAL A 46 -1.42 9.18 1.23
N GLN A 47 -0.48 10.10 1.11
CA GLN A 47 0.42 10.45 2.21
C GLN A 47 0.69 11.95 2.27
N TYR A 48 0.99 12.42 3.47
CA TYR A 48 1.45 13.78 3.72
C TYR A 48 2.85 13.76 4.31
N SER A 49 3.76 14.54 3.70
CA SER A 49 5.10 14.76 4.23
C SER A 49 5.24 16.21 4.68
N PRO A 50 5.69 16.48 5.92
CA PRO A 50 5.96 17.85 6.34
C PRO A 50 7.16 18.42 5.57
N VAL A 51 7.01 19.63 5.06
CA VAL A 51 8.04 20.31 4.28
C VAL A 51 8.12 21.80 4.68
N TYR A 52 9.21 22.45 4.36
CA TYR A 52 9.31 23.91 4.41
C TYR A 52 9.35 24.47 3.00
N MET A 53 8.48 25.43 2.73
CA MET A 53 8.39 26.12 1.44
C MET A 53 9.17 27.44 1.47
N LYS A 54 9.20 28.15 0.32
CA LYS A 54 9.74 29.52 0.23
C LYS A 54 9.19 30.38 1.37
N LYS A 55 9.97 31.37 1.79
CA LYS A 55 9.66 32.27 2.94
C LYS A 55 9.56 31.49 4.28
N ASN A 56 10.21 30.33 4.37
CA ASN A 56 10.27 29.49 5.57
C ASN A 56 8.88 29.09 6.13
N ARG A 57 7.90 28.84 5.25
CA ARG A 57 6.56 28.42 5.65
C ARG A 57 6.48 26.93 5.88
N PRO A 58 6.05 26.47 7.07
CA PRO A 58 5.67 25.07 7.27
C PRO A 58 4.53 24.70 6.32
N ALA A 59 4.63 23.53 5.71
CA ALA A 59 3.66 23.07 4.73
C ALA A 59 3.62 21.54 4.69
N TYR A 60 2.70 21.02 3.92
CA TYR A 60 2.60 19.58 3.63
C TYR A 60 2.75 19.34 2.14
N LEU A 61 3.56 18.34 1.79
CA LEU A 61 3.55 17.75 0.47
C LEU A 61 2.50 16.63 0.46
N LEU A 62 1.38 16.86 -0.21
CA LEU A 62 0.42 15.81 -0.56
C LEU A 62 1.02 14.98 -1.69
N THR A 63 1.06 13.66 -1.49
CA THR A 63 1.43 12.68 -2.51
C THR A 63 0.31 11.65 -2.65
N VAL A 64 -0.17 11.45 -3.87
CA VAL A 64 -1.21 10.47 -4.20
C VAL A 64 -0.68 9.51 -5.25
N LEU A 65 -0.78 8.21 -5.01
CA LEU A 65 -0.49 7.17 -5.99
C LEU A 65 -1.80 6.65 -6.59
N CYS A 66 -1.89 6.59 -7.92
CA CYS A 66 -3.13 6.20 -8.61
C CYS A 66 -2.87 5.55 -9.97
N LEU A 67 -3.89 4.95 -10.54
CA LEU A 67 -3.89 4.55 -11.95
C LEU A 67 -4.19 5.76 -12.85
N GLU A 68 -3.86 5.66 -14.12
CA GLU A 68 -4.06 6.74 -15.09
C GLU A 68 -5.53 7.15 -15.20
N GLU A 69 -6.43 6.18 -15.19
CA GLU A 69 -7.87 6.34 -15.29
C GLU A 69 -8.50 7.12 -14.11
N ASP A 70 -7.86 7.06 -12.94
CA ASP A 70 -8.35 7.71 -11.71
C ASP A 70 -7.92 9.18 -11.61
N ILE A 71 -6.92 9.61 -12.40
CA ILE A 71 -6.32 10.96 -12.31
C ILE A 71 -7.37 12.07 -12.35
N PRO A 72 -8.33 12.11 -13.31
CA PRO A 72 -9.25 13.23 -13.39
C PRO A 72 -10.10 13.40 -12.13
N ALA A 73 -10.63 12.31 -11.59
CA ALA A 73 -11.45 12.33 -10.38
C ALA A 73 -10.66 12.74 -9.14
N LEU A 74 -9.42 12.26 -9.02
CA LEU A 74 -8.56 12.58 -7.89
C LEU A 74 -8.09 14.04 -7.93
N GLU A 75 -7.79 14.58 -9.10
CA GLU A 75 -7.43 15.99 -9.24
C GLU A 75 -8.60 16.93 -8.93
N GLU A 76 -9.81 16.56 -9.34
CA GLU A 76 -11.02 17.31 -8.98
C GLU A 76 -11.17 17.40 -7.45
N ILE A 77 -10.97 16.30 -6.73
CA ILE A 77 -11.00 16.29 -5.25
C ILE A 77 -9.89 17.17 -4.69
N ILE A 78 -8.66 17.06 -5.18
CA ILE A 78 -7.53 17.86 -4.69
C ILE A 78 -7.81 19.34 -4.87
N PHE A 79 -8.28 19.79 -6.04
CA PHE A 79 -8.59 21.19 -6.28
C PHE A 79 -9.81 21.70 -5.51
N ALA A 80 -10.81 20.85 -5.29
CA ALA A 80 -12.01 21.25 -4.55
C ALA A 80 -11.78 21.36 -3.03
N GLU A 81 -10.93 20.48 -2.48
CA GLU A 81 -10.79 20.33 -1.03
C GLU A 81 -9.49 20.93 -0.48
N THR A 82 -8.61 21.45 -1.34
CA THR A 82 -7.37 22.12 -0.91
C THR A 82 -7.24 23.48 -1.55
N THR A 83 -6.28 24.26 -1.06
CA THR A 83 -5.95 25.58 -1.60
C THR A 83 -4.94 25.52 -2.73
N THR A 84 -4.51 24.34 -3.14
CA THR A 84 -3.51 24.22 -4.21
C THR A 84 -4.07 24.70 -5.55
N ILE A 85 -3.21 25.37 -6.31
CA ILE A 85 -3.52 25.85 -7.67
C ILE A 85 -2.79 25.00 -8.74
N GLY A 86 -2.08 23.97 -8.33
CA GLY A 86 -1.31 23.15 -9.26
C GLY A 86 -0.96 21.78 -8.71
N ILE A 87 -1.04 20.78 -9.58
CA ILE A 87 -0.70 19.39 -9.30
C ILE A 87 0.41 18.97 -10.25
N ARG A 88 1.49 18.40 -9.71
CA ARG A 88 2.55 17.79 -10.50
C ARG A 88 2.20 16.33 -10.75
N ARG A 89 2.35 15.86 -11.97
CA ARG A 89 2.13 14.46 -12.35
C ARG A 89 3.45 13.81 -12.75
N VAL A 90 3.70 12.63 -12.22
CA VAL A 90 4.85 11.81 -12.59
C VAL A 90 4.38 10.39 -12.91
N ARG A 91 4.64 9.95 -14.13
CA ARG A 91 4.46 8.55 -14.52
C ARG A 91 5.63 7.75 -13.98
N MET A 92 5.35 6.65 -13.31
CA MET A 92 6.36 5.78 -12.71
C MET A 92 6.15 4.34 -13.14
N GLU A 93 7.25 3.66 -13.39
CA GLU A 93 7.26 2.21 -13.52
C GLU A 93 7.51 1.60 -12.13
N ARG A 94 6.79 0.52 -11.82
CA ARG A 94 7.02 -0.24 -10.60
C ARG A 94 7.08 -1.73 -10.88
N SER A 95 7.81 -2.43 -10.03
CA SER A 95 7.77 -3.90 -9.98
C SER A 95 6.91 -4.32 -8.79
N ILE A 96 5.98 -5.22 -9.01
CA ILE A 96 5.11 -5.77 -7.98
C ILE A 96 5.26 -7.28 -7.95
N LEU A 97 5.33 -7.87 -6.77
CA LEU A 97 5.29 -9.32 -6.62
C LEU A 97 3.91 -9.83 -7.01
N LYS A 98 3.86 -10.98 -7.69
CA LYS A 98 2.61 -11.71 -7.85
C LYS A 98 2.06 -12.07 -6.48
N ARG A 99 0.78 -11.81 -6.29
CA ARG A 99 0.10 -12.05 -5.04
C ARG A 99 -1.27 -12.65 -5.26
N HIS A 100 -1.67 -13.50 -4.34
CA HIS A 100 -3.01 -14.07 -4.26
C HIS A 100 -3.57 -13.81 -2.87
N ILE A 101 -4.88 -13.66 -2.78
CA ILE A 101 -5.59 -13.54 -1.51
C ILE A 101 -6.36 -14.84 -1.32
N TYR A 102 -6.17 -15.47 -0.17
CA TYR A 102 -6.86 -16.69 0.23
C TYR A 102 -7.57 -16.46 1.55
N THR A 103 -8.73 -17.06 1.71
CA THR A 103 -9.39 -17.17 3.01
C THR A 103 -8.96 -18.47 3.67
N ILE A 104 -8.36 -18.39 4.84
CA ILE A 104 -7.84 -19.54 5.59
C ILE A 104 -8.61 -19.67 6.90
N PRO A 105 -9.18 -20.85 7.22
CA PRO A 105 -9.80 -21.07 8.51
C PRO A 105 -8.75 -21.13 9.61
N THR A 106 -9.04 -20.43 10.72
CA THR A 106 -8.21 -20.46 11.92
C THR A 106 -9.07 -20.73 13.13
N SER A 107 -8.45 -21.05 14.28
CA SER A 107 -9.16 -21.21 15.55
C SER A 107 -9.89 -19.91 16.01
N LEU A 108 -9.51 -18.77 15.41
CA LEU A 108 -10.14 -17.48 15.65
C LEU A 108 -11.18 -17.09 14.57
N GLY A 109 -11.49 -18.00 13.63
CA GLY A 109 -12.36 -17.79 12.48
C GLY A 109 -11.59 -17.54 11.20
N ASP A 110 -12.30 -17.27 10.12
CA ASP A 110 -11.72 -17.10 8.79
C ASP A 110 -10.88 -15.83 8.72
N VAL A 111 -9.70 -15.96 8.11
CA VAL A 111 -8.75 -14.85 7.92
C VAL A 111 -8.37 -14.78 6.45
N GLU A 112 -8.51 -13.59 5.87
CA GLU A 112 -7.93 -13.31 4.57
C GLU A 112 -6.41 -13.16 4.70
N VAL A 113 -5.68 -13.87 3.86
CA VAL A 113 -4.22 -13.90 3.85
C VAL A 113 -3.73 -13.58 2.45
N LYS A 114 -2.86 -12.58 2.37
CA LYS A 114 -2.13 -12.27 1.15
C LYS A 114 -0.89 -13.16 1.07
N MET A 115 -0.81 -13.98 0.04
CA MET A 115 0.37 -14.78 -0.28
C MET A 115 1.14 -14.12 -1.42
N CYS A 116 2.44 -13.89 -1.20
CA CYS A 116 3.35 -13.35 -2.19
C CYS A 116 4.43 -14.38 -2.51
N LEU A 117 4.79 -14.48 -3.80
CA LEU A 117 5.93 -15.28 -4.26
C LEU A 117 7.16 -14.39 -4.28
N VAL A 118 8.13 -14.70 -3.43
CA VAL A 118 9.38 -13.93 -3.30
C VAL A 118 10.52 -14.74 -3.92
N PRO A 119 11.18 -14.23 -4.98
CA PRO A 119 12.30 -14.94 -5.59
C PRO A 119 13.49 -14.94 -4.63
N HIS A 120 14.14 -16.08 -4.48
CA HIS A 120 15.42 -16.17 -3.82
C HIS A 120 16.55 -15.68 -4.74
N CYS A 121 17.36 -14.76 -4.22
CA CYS A 121 18.56 -14.27 -4.92
C CYS A 121 19.79 -14.53 -4.05
N ASN A 122 20.77 -15.24 -4.59
CA ASN A 122 22.10 -15.37 -3.99
C ASN A 122 23.10 -14.66 -4.92
N GLY A 123 23.48 -13.44 -4.55
CA GLY A 123 24.37 -12.63 -5.37
C GLY A 123 23.73 -12.26 -6.72
N ASN A 124 24.32 -12.68 -7.82
CA ASN A 124 23.86 -12.35 -9.18
C ASN A 124 22.97 -13.43 -9.83
N GLU A 125 22.73 -14.54 -9.13
CA GLU A 125 21.92 -15.64 -9.64
C GLU A 125 20.51 -15.58 -9.02
N VAL A 126 19.48 -15.58 -9.88
CA VAL A 126 18.08 -15.75 -9.45
C VAL A 126 17.83 -17.26 -9.47
N PHE A 127 17.52 -17.83 -8.31
CA PHE A 127 17.16 -19.25 -8.21
C PHE A 127 15.73 -19.48 -8.69
N GLU A 128 15.49 -20.67 -9.22
CA GLU A 128 14.14 -21.12 -9.59
C GLU A 128 13.25 -21.31 -8.35
N ASP A 129 13.85 -21.40 -7.16
CA ASP A 129 13.13 -21.52 -5.91
C ASP A 129 12.52 -20.19 -5.48
N VAL A 130 11.23 -20.24 -5.16
CA VAL A 130 10.47 -19.10 -4.61
C VAL A 130 10.06 -19.40 -3.18
N GLU A 131 10.17 -18.39 -2.35
CA GLU A 131 9.61 -18.40 -1.00
C GLU A 131 8.17 -17.87 -1.04
N GLU A 132 7.22 -18.66 -0.54
CA GLU A 132 5.87 -18.19 -0.29
C GLU A 132 5.82 -17.46 1.05
N ARG A 133 5.51 -16.17 1.01
CA ARG A 133 5.29 -15.36 2.22
C ARG A 133 3.82 -15.02 2.36
N CYS A 134 3.29 -15.33 3.55
CA CYS A 134 1.90 -15.11 3.90
C CYS A 134 1.78 -13.93 4.87
N TYR A 135 0.87 -13.02 4.54
CA TYR A 135 0.59 -11.83 5.35
C TYR A 135 -0.91 -11.77 5.63
N PRO A 136 -1.35 -11.94 6.89
CA PRO A 136 -2.76 -11.76 7.26
C PRO A 136 -3.22 -10.34 6.93
N GLU A 137 -4.40 -10.19 6.32
CA GLU A 137 -4.96 -8.89 6.00
C GLU A 137 -5.41 -8.14 7.27
N TYR A 138 -5.10 -6.85 7.29
CA TYR A 138 -5.35 -5.98 8.46
C TYR A 138 -6.82 -6.00 8.91
N GLU A 139 -7.77 -5.90 7.99
CA GLU A 139 -9.19 -5.85 8.33
C GLU A 139 -9.68 -7.16 8.94
N SER A 140 -9.15 -8.32 8.53
CA SER A 140 -9.45 -9.61 9.14
C SER A 140 -8.96 -9.67 10.59
N ILE A 141 -7.71 -9.28 10.85
CA ILE A 141 -7.16 -9.22 12.21
C ILE A 141 -7.94 -8.23 13.08
N LYS A 142 -8.22 -7.04 12.56
CA LYS A 142 -8.99 -6.00 13.24
C LYS A 142 -10.41 -6.47 13.61
N ALA A 143 -11.09 -7.20 12.70
CA ALA A 143 -12.41 -7.76 12.96
C ALA A 143 -12.38 -8.79 14.11
N ILE A 144 -11.36 -9.66 14.12
CA ILE A 144 -11.13 -10.62 15.21
C ILE A 144 -10.86 -9.90 16.53
N CYS A 145 -9.99 -8.88 16.55
CA CYS A 145 -9.72 -8.09 17.75
C CYS A 145 -10.99 -7.46 18.33
N LYS A 146 -11.82 -6.85 17.47
CA LYS A 146 -13.11 -6.26 17.89
C LYS A 146 -14.06 -7.30 18.48
N ARG A 147 -14.12 -8.50 17.89
CA ARG A 147 -15.02 -9.58 18.35
C ARG A 147 -14.54 -10.23 19.64
N THR A 148 -13.23 -10.40 19.81
CA THR A 148 -12.65 -11.18 20.93
C THR A 148 -12.16 -10.33 22.09
N GLY A 149 -11.97 -9.01 21.89
CA GLY A 149 -11.35 -8.10 22.88
C GLY A 149 -9.84 -8.31 23.05
N ARG A 150 -9.21 -9.15 22.21
CA ARG A 150 -7.77 -9.45 22.28
C ARG A 150 -6.94 -8.37 21.61
N SER A 151 -5.67 -8.26 22.00
CA SER A 151 -4.75 -7.32 21.37
C SER A 151 -4.44 -7.70 19.92
N TYR A 152 -4.17 -6.70 19.09
CA TYR A 152 -3.78 -6.91 17.68
C TYR A 152 -2.57 -7.83 17.54
N GLN A 153 -1.57 -7.64 18.40
CA GLN A 153 -0.35 -8.43 18.38
C GLN A 153 -0.58 -9.90 18.74
N ASP A 154 -1.44 -10.19 19.74
CA ASP A 154 -1.73 -11.56 20.14
C ASP A 154 -2.52 -12.31 19.08
N VAL A 155 -3.52 -11.65 18.47
CA VAL A 155 -4.29 -12.22 17.36
C VAL A 155 -3.37 -12.50 16.17
N THR A 156 -2.54 -11.53 15.77
CA THR A 156 -1.60 -11.69 14.66
C THR A 156 -0.63 -12.83 14.91
N ARG A 157 -0.06 -12.92 16.11
CA ARG A 157 0.89 -13.98 16.47
C ARG A 157 0.25 -15.37 16.40
N GLN A 158 -0.99 -15.49 16.87
CA GLN A 158 -1.73 -16.76 16.82
C GLN A 158 -2.02 -17.16 15.37
N VAL A 159 -2.55 -16.24 14.57
CA VAL A 159 -2.83 -16.49 13.15
C VAL A 159 -1.56 -16.93 12.40
N LEU A 160 -0.45 -16.22 12.59
CA LEU A 160 0.83 -16.58 11.93
C LEU A 160 1.34 -17.97 12.34
N ARG A 161 1.15 -18.37 13.61
CA ARG A 161 1.52 -19.72 14.07
C ARG A 161 0.68 -20.78 13.36
N GLU A 162 -0.63 -20.62 13.33
CA GLU A 162 -1.54 -21.57 12.66
C GLU A 162 -1.30 -21.65 11.14
N LEU A 163 -0.90 -20.53 10.51
CA LEU A 163 -0.50 -20.52 9.12
C LEU A 163 0.81 -21.29 8.85
N ALA A 164 1.74 -21.28 9.81
CA ALA A 164 2.99 -22.03 9.69
C ALA A 164 2.73 -23.55 9.85
N GLU A 165 1.89 -23.93 10.82
CA GLU A 165 1.49 -25.32 11.06
C GLU A 165 0.77 -25.94 9.85
N ASN A 166 -0.13 -25.20 9.20
CA ASN A 166 -0.86 -25.62 8.01
C ASN A 166 0.01 -25.77 6.73
N LYS A 167 1.26 -25.32 6.75
CA LYS A 167 2.19 -25.48 5.62
C LYS A 167 3.00 -26.79 5.69
N GLU A 168 3.03 -27.44 6.86
CA GLU A 168 3.81 -28.67 7.09
C GLU A 168 2.97 -29.94 6.86
N ASP A 169 1.64 -29.80 6.72
CA ASP A 169 0.70 -30.88 6.37
C ASP A 169 0.39 -30.88 4.84
#